data_e0d07f8f6d6a08075f7f53ef6b7184f3
#
_entry.id   e0d07f8f6d6a08075f7f53ef6b7184f3
#
_cell.length_a   1.000
_cell.length_b   1.000
_cell.length_c   1.000
_cell.angle_alpha   90.00
_cell.angle_beta   90.00
_cell.angle_gamma   90.00
#
_symmetry.space_group_name_H-M   'P 1'
#
loop_
_entity.id
_entity.type
_entity.pdbx_description
1 polymer ?
#
loop_
_entity_poly.entity_id
_entity_poly.type
_entity_poly.pdbx_seq_one_letter_code
_entity_poly.pdbx_strand_id
1 'polypeptide(L)'
;MFSLRALLLAGLLSGCAHASGTGQGDVEDTPEPRPLGEPAVTAEDIERNPSRPIEELLASRFPGVVVTRTPDGGIAIRIRGTTTIHGSSEPLYVIDGLPIRPGPGGALFGINPYDIESIEVLKDPASTTMYGVRGANGVIVITTKR
;
A
#
# COMPACT_ATOMS: atom_id res chain seq x y z
N MET A 1 54.52 -39.51 53.53
CA MET A 1 55.34 -39.23 52.34
C MET A 1 54.43 -38.64 51.29
N PHE A 2 54.70 -37.39 50.92
CA PHE A 2 54.33 -36.70 49.66
C PHE A 2 52.84 -36.58 49.34
N SER A 3 52.35 -35.52 48.96
CA SER A 3 52.71 -34.10 48.71
C SER A 3 51.47 -33.37 48.21
N LEU A 4 51.10 -32.42 48.93
CA LEU A 4 50.57 -31.15 48.63
C LEU A 4 50.60 -30.78 47.12
N ARG A 5 49.47 -30.44 46.57
CA ARG A 5 49.39 -29.38 45.53
C ARG A 5 47.99 -28.78 45.42
N ALA A 6 47.92 -27.60 45.98
CA ALA A 6 46.83 -26.66 45.76
C ALA A 6 46.75 -26.28 44.29
N LEU A 7 45.54 -26.22 43.71
CA LEU A 7 45.32 -25.59 42.45
C LEU A 7 44.24 -24.50 42.63
N LEU A 8 44.76 -23.30 42.68
CA LEU A 8 43.98 -22.06 42.61
C LEU A 8 43.25 -21.97 41.25
N LEU A 9 41.91 -21.96 41.27
CA LEU A 9 41.12 -21.62 40.09
C LEU A 9 40.77 -20.14 40.20
N ALA A 10 41.47 -19.32 39.43
CA ALA A 10 41.16 -17.91 39.24
C ALA A 10 39.91 -17.76 38.36
N GLY A 11 38.83 -17.22 38.92
CA GLY A 11 37.64 -16.86 38.19
C GLY A 11 37.86 -15.58 37.38
N LEU A 12 37.75 -15.68 36.07
CA LEU A 12 37.69 -14.56 35.17
C LEU A 12 36.21 -14.14 35.03
N LEU A 13 35.85 -13.09 35.72
CA LEU A 13 34.60 -12.34 35.48
C LEU A 13 34.77 -11.50 34.19
N SER A 14 34.27 -12.00 33.09
CA SER A 14 34.11 -11.20 31.89
C SER A 14 32.87 -10.32 32.04
N GLY A 15 33.07 -9.06 32.40
CA GLY A 15 32.06 -8.04 32.37
C GLY A 15 31.64 -7.73 30.92
N CYS A 16 30.39 -7.99 30.57
CA CYS A 16 29.78 -7.43 29.36
C CYS A 16 29.54 -5.94 29.57
N ALA A 17 30.39 -5.12 28.99
CA ALA A 17 30.15 -3.70 28.84
C ALA A 17 28.98 -3.48 27.87
N HIS A 18 27.85 -3.07 28.41
CA HIS A 18 26.70 -2.60 27.64
C HIS A 18 27.01 -1.18 27.14
N ALA A 19 27.52 -1.09 25.94
CA ALA A 19 27.69 0.20 25.26
C ALA A 19 26.30 0.70 24.86
N SER A 20 25.77 1.65 25.62
CA SER A 20 24.60 2.47 25.21
C SER A 20 25.02 3.39 24.07
N GLY A 21 24.94 2.88 22.84
CA GLY A 21 25.03 3.68 21.64
C GLY A 21 23.72 4.43 21.46
N THR A 22 23.72 5.72 21.81
CA THR A 22 22.69 6.67 21.38
C THR A 22 22.88 6.90 19.88
N GLY A 23 22.44 5.93 19.07
CA GLY A 23 22.27 6.09 17.63
C GLY A 23 21.01 6.87 17.41
N GLN A 24 21.16 8.14 17.13
CA GLN A 24 20.17 8.98 16.51
C GLN A 24 19.99 8.39 15.11
N GLY A 25 19.07 7.44 14.98
CA GLY A 25 18.68 6.89 13.70
C GLY A 25 17.90 7.95 12.95
N ASP A 26 18.52 8.47 11.91
CA ASP A 26 17.79 9.05 10.80
C ASP A 26 16.69 8.06 10.46
N VAL A 27 15.44 8.53 10.55
CA VAL A 27 14.29 7.79 10.09
C VAL A 27 14.41 7.82 8.57
N GLU A 28 15.20 6.90 8.05
CA GLU A 28 15.21 6.58 6.65
C GLU A 28 13.77 6.15 6.35
N ASP A 29 13.07 6.97 5.58
CA ASP A 29 11.76 6.71 5.02
C ASP A 29 11.89 5.48 4.12
N THR A 30 11.98 4.32 4.79
CA THR A 30 11.99 3.04 4.10
C THR A 30 10.56 2.83 3.62
N PRO A 31 10.32 2.84 2.31
CA PRO A 31 9.00 2.52 1.78
C PRO A 31 8.58 1.19 2.37
N GLU A 32 7.42 1.14 3.03
CA GLU A 32 6.87 -0.13 3.52
C GLU A 32 6.97 -1.19 2.42
N PRO A 33 7.46 -2.40 2.73
CA PRO A 33 7.60 -3.45 1.72
C PRO A 33 6.23 -3.72 1.12
N ARG A 34 6.02 -3.29 -0.12
CA ARG A 34 4.83 -3.67 -0.88
C ARG A 34 4.79 -5.19 -0.95
N PRO A 35 3.64 -5.81 -0.73
CA PRO A 35 3.48 -7.23 -0.99
C PRO A 35 3.92 -7.50 -2.43
N LEU A 36 4.99 -8.27 -2.60
CA LEU A 36 5.51 -8.65 -3.92
C LEU A 36 4.41 -9.42 -4.66
N GLY A 37 3.75 -8.80 -5.61
CA GLY A 37 2.89 -9.51 -6.54
C GLY A 37 1.56 -8.89 -6.94
N GLU A 38 1.09 -7.80 -6.33
CA GLU A 38 -0.10 -7.16 -6.87
C GLU A 38 0.28 -6.21 -8.02
N PRO A 39 -0.41 -6.32 -9.17
CA PRO A 39 -0.17 -5.41 -10.29
C PRO A 39 -0.46 -3.98 -9.84
N ALA A 40 0.40 -3.04 -10.22
CA ALA A 40 0.21 -1.62 -9.98
C ALA A 40 0.30 -0.86 -11.29
N VAL A 41 -0.41 0.26 -11.41
CA VAL A 41 -0.13 1.28 -12.44
C VAL A 41 0.84 2.26 -11.82
N THR A 42 2.02 2.38 -12.41
CA THR A 42 3.09 3.24 -11.91
C THR A 42 3.13 4.58 -12.64
N ALA A 43 3.86 5.55 -12.07
CA ALA A 43 4.13 6.82 -12.72
C ALA A 43 4.68 6.64 -14.14
N GLU A 44 5.57 5.65 -14.32
CA GLU A 44 6.17 5.33 -15.61
C GLU A 44 5.14 4.83 -16.63
N ASP A 45 4.14 4.04 -16.20
CA ASP A 45 3.04 3.60 -17.07
C ASP A 45 2.18 4.80 -17.52
N ILE A 46 1.96 5.76 -16.63
CA ILE A 46 1.22 7.00 -16.91
C ILE A 46 2.01 7.88 -17.89
N GLU A 47 3.30 8.08 -17.64
CA GLU A 47 4.18 8.89 -18.48
C GLU A 47 4.37 8.32 -19.89
N ARG A 48 4.37 7.00 -20.03
CA ARG A 48 4.41 6.33 -21.36
C ARG A 48 3.10 6.48 -22.14
N ASN A 49 2.01 6.82 -21.46
CA ASN A 49 0.68 6.91 -22.06
C ASN A 49 0.00 8.25 -21.76
N PRO A 50 0.59 9.40 -22.14
CA PRO A 50 0.15 10.72 -21.70
C PRO A 50 -1.26 11.11 -22.20
N SER A 51 -1.71 10.49 -23.27
CA SER A 51 -3.04 10.74 -23.86
C SER A 51 -4.11 9.76 -23.36
N ARG A 52 -3.75 8.82 -22.52
CA ARG A 52 -4.64 7.77 -22.04
C ARG A 52 -5.22 8.15 -20.68
N PRO A 53 -6.55 8.17 -20.52
CA PRO A 53 -7.15 8.37 -19.20
C PRO A 53 -6.68 7.28 -18.20
N ILE A 54 -6.48 7.67 -16.95
CA ILE A 54 -6.04 6.76 -15.88
C ILE A 54 -7.00 5.57 -15.74
N GLU A 55 -8.29 5.81 -15.92
CA GLU A 55 -9.33 4.81 -15.81
C GLU A 55 -9.16 3.70 -16.86
N GLU A 56 -8.73 4.06 -18.07
CA GLU A 56 -8.43 3.07 -19.12
C GLU A 56 -7.15 2.28 -18.79
N LEU A 57 -6.15 2.94 -18.19
CA LEU A 57 -4.95 2.24 -17.72
C LEU A 57 -5.31 1.24 -16.63
N LEU A 58 -6.16 1.63 -15.68
CA LEU A 58 -6.67 0.73 -14.64
C LEU A 58 -7.41 -0.47 -15.23
N ALA A 59 -8.35 -0.24 -16.15
CA ALA A 59 -9.10 -1.30 -16.78
C ALA A 59 -8.22 -2.28 -17.58
N SER A 60 -7.15 -1.78 -18.19
CA SER A 60 -6.22 -2.60 -18.96
C SER A 60 -5.24 -3.40 -18.08
N ARG A 61 -4.83 -2.82 -16.94
CA ARG A 61 -3.83 -3.42 -16.04
C ARG A 61 -4.44 -4.40 -15.06
N PHE A 62 -5.67 -4.12 -14.60
CA PHE A 62 -6.32 -4.92 -13.56
C PHE A 62 -7.49 -5.72 -14.14
N PRO A 63 -7.34 -7.04 -14.34
CA PRO A 63 -8.45 -7.88 -14.76
C PRO A 63 -9.60 -7.81 -13.74
N GLY A 64 -10.81 -7.50 -14.23
CA GLY A 64 -12.00 -7.35 -13.38
C GLY A 64 -12.31 -5.92 -12.96
N VAL A 65 -11.46 -4.95 -13.24
CA VAL A 65 -11.81 -3.55 -13.12
C VAL A 65 -12.66 -3.15 -14.32
N VAL A 66 -13.85 -2.62 -14.07
CA VAL A 66 -14.80 -2.14 -15.08
C VAL A 66 -14.99 -0.65 -14.88
N VAL A 67 -14.75 0.10 -15.94
CA VAL A 67 -14.94 1.55 -15.97
C VAL A 67 -16.22 1.85 -16.71
N THR A 68 -17.09 2.64 -16.11
CA THR A 68 -18.37 3.05 -16.70
C THR A 68 -18.51 4.56 -16.59
N ARG A 69 -18.97 5.19 -17.65
CA ARG A 69 -19.36 6.61 -17.60
C ARG A 69 -20.73 6.75 -16.94
N THR A 70 -20.83 7.67 -16.00
CA THR A 70 -22.11 8.01 -15.38
C THR A 70 -22.89 8.99 -16.24
N PRO A 71 -24.23 9.06 -16.09
CA PRO A 71 -25.06 10.01 -16.83
C PRO A 71 -24.64 11.47 -16.64
N ASP A 72 -24.04 11.77 -15.48
CA ASP A 72 -23.57 13.11 -15.10
C ASP A 72 -22.22 13.47 -15.73
N GLY A 73 -21.68 12.59 -16.61
CA GLY A 73 -20.37 12.77 -17.25
C GLY A 73 -19.17 12.36 -16.40
N GLY A 74 -19.41 11.85 -15.20
CA GLY A 74 -18.38 11.32 -14.32
C GLY A 74 -17.95 9.89 -14.68
N ILE A 75 -17.07 9.34 -13.87
CA ILE A 75 -16.51 8.00 -14.04
C ILE A 75 -16.78 7.19 -12.79
N ALA A 76 -17.42 6.03 -12.97
CA ALA A 76 -17.60 5.03 -11.93
C ALA A 76 -16.72 3.82 -12.23
N ILE A 77 -15.97 3.40 -11.21
CA ILE A 77 -15.13 2.20 -11.28
C ILE A 77 -15.79 1.11 -10.43
N ARG A 78 -15.84 -0.10 -10.97
CA ARG A 78 -16.30 -1.30 -10.29
C ARG A 78 -15.25 -2.39 -10.37
N ILE A 79 -15.11 -3.14 -9.29
CA ILE A 79 -14.23 -4.31 -9.25
C ILE A 79 -15.12 -5.55 -9.27
N ARG A 80 -14.94 -6.42 -10.29
CA ARG A 80 -15.68 -7.68 -10.38
C ARG A 80 -15.22 -8.64 -9.30
N GLY A 81 -16.17 -9.45 -8.79
CA GLY A 81 -15.89 -10.42 -7.72
C GLY A 81 -16.18 -9.90 -6.33
N THR A 82 -16.53 -8.63 -6.19
CA THR A 82 -17.03 -8.05 -4.95
C THR A 82 -18.55 -8.08 -4.97
N THR A 83 -19.16 -8.65 -3.93
CA THR A 83 -20.63 -8.81 -3.86
C THR A 83 -21.15 -8.03 -2.66
N THR A 84 -21.69 -6.86 -2.89
CA THR A 84 -22.45 -6.13 -1.86
C THR A 84 -23.91 -6.38 -2.09
N ILE A 85 -24.60 -6.94 -1.09
CA ILE A 85 -26.06 -7.17 -1.11
C ILE A 85 -26.80 -5.86 -0.85
N HIS A 86 -26.15 -4.91 -0.18
CA HIS A 86 -26.73 -3.62 0.20
C HIS A 86 -25.72 -2.49 -0.04
N GLY A 87 -26.07 -1.51 -0.84
CA GLY A 87 -25.30 -0.28 -1.04
C GLY A 87 -24.66 -0.11 -2.40
N SER A 88 -23.77 0.86 -2.51
CA SER A 88 -22.98 1.15 -3.69
C SER A 88 -22.01 0.01 -3.98
N SER A 89 -21.89 -0.36 -5.27
CA SER A 89 -20.88 -1.34 -5.74
C SER A 89 -19.55 -0.66 -6.05
N GLU A 90 -19.35 0.57 -5.60
CA GLU A 90 -18.10 1.30 -5.78
C GLU A 90 -17.05 0.84 -4.79
N PRO A 91 -15.78 0.75 -5.21
CA PRO A 91 -14.68 0.46 -4.32
C PRO A 91 -14.42 1.63 -3.37
N LEU A 92 -13.71 1.36 -2.29
CA LEU A 92 -13.16 2.40 -1.44
C LEU A 92 -11.94 3.02 -2.12
N TYR A 93 -11.86 4.35 -2.12
CA TYR A 93 -10.67 5.06 -2.59
C TYR A 93 -9.85 5.53 -1.39
N VAL A 94 -8.55 5.32 -1.48
CA VAL A 94 -7.58 5.74 -0.45
C VAL A 94 -6.48 6.52 -1.15
N ILE A 95 -6.29 7.77 -0.81
CA ILE A 95 -5.23 8.64 -1.34
C ILE A 95 -4.25 8.93 -0.21
N ASP A 96 -2.99 8.55 -0.38
CA ASP A 96 -1.93 8.72 0.63
C ASP A 96 -2.34 8.24 2.03
N GLY A 97 -3.02 7.09 2.08
CA GLY A 97 -3.52 6.50 3.31
C GLY A 97 -4.86 7.07 3.82
N LEU A 98 -5.39 8.13 3.20
CA LEU A 98 -6.65 8.76 3.60
C LEU A 98 -7.82 8.23 2.77
N PRO A 99 -8.84 7.61 3.40
CA PRO A 99 -10.02 7.15 2.70
C PRO A 99 -10.89 8.33 2.26
N ILE A 100 -11.19 8.41 0.97
CA ILE A 100 -12.03 9.45 0.38
C ILE A 100 -13.32 8.88 -0.20
N ARG A 101 -14.32 9.73 -0.38
CA ARG A 101 -15.52 9.43 -1.15
C ARG A 101 -15.45 10.12 -2.50
N PRO A 102 -15.76 9.42 -3.60
CA PRO A 102 -15.83 10.06 -4.92
C PRO A 102 -16.84 11.20 -4.93
N GLY A 103 -16.45 12.29 -5.56
CA GLY A 103 -17.37 13.36 -5.91
C GLY A 103 -18.16 13.06 -7.20
N PRO A 104 -18.99 13.99 -7.68
CA PRO A 104 -19.80 13.79 -8.89
C PRO A 104 -19.02 13.45 -10.16
N GLY A 105 -17.73 13.84 -10.23
CA GLY A 105 -16.84 13.52 -11.36
C GLY A 105 -16.11 12.19 -11.24
N GLY A 106 -16.29 11.47 -10.12
CA GLY A 106 -15.50 10.28 -9.79
C GLY A 106 -14.32 10.58 -8.85
N ALA A 107 -13.68 9.54 -8.34
CA ALA A 107 -12.62 9.67 -7.34
C ALA A 107 -11.30 10.24 -7.89
N LEU A 108 -11.08 10.07 -9.18
CA LEU A 108 -9.87 10.57 -9.85
C LEU A 108 -10.06 11.99 -10.40
N PHE A 109 -11.28 12.54 -10.29
CA PHE A 109 -11.57 13.89 -10.74
C PHE A 109 -10.80 14.93 -9.92
N GLY A 110 -10.01 15.74 -10.61
CA GLY A 110 -9.19 16.78 -9.98
C GLY A 110 -7.79 16.32 -9.51
N ILE A 111 -7.46 15.04 -9.65
CA ILE A 111 -6.10 14.56 -9.46
C ILE A 111 -5.35 14.72 -10.78
N ASN A 112 -4.20 15.41 -10.73
CA ASN A 112 -3.32 15.48 -11.88
C ASN A 112 -2.62 14.12 -12.06
N PRO A 113 -2.75 13.47 -13.22
CA PRO A 113 -2.10 12.18 -13.49
C PRO A 113 -0.60 12.17 -13.21
N TYR A 114 0.07 13.28 -13.47
CA TYR A 114 1.53 13.41 -13.30
C TYR A 114 1.98 13.47 -11.84
N ASP A 115 1.05 13.77 -10.93
CA ASP A 115 1.33 13.77 -9.48
C ASP A 115 1.17 12.38 -8.87
N ILE A 116 0.71 11.39 -9.65
CA ILE A 116 0.54 10.02 -9.17
C ILE A 116 1.86 9.27 -9.28
N GLU A 117 2.25 8.64 -8.17
CA GLU A 117 3.37 7.71 -8.11
C GLU A 117 2.92 6.29 -8.46
N SER A 118 1.84 5.82 -7.83
CA SER A 118 1.29 4.50 -8.11
C SER A 118 -0.20 4.41 -7.81
N ILE A 119 -0.87 3.48 -8.51
CA ILE A 119 -2.26 3.09 -8.20
C ILE A 119 -2.28 1.57 -8.08
N GLU A 120 -2.82 1.09 -6.97
CA GLU A 120 -3.00 -0.33 -6.67
C GLU A 120 -4.49 -0.65 -6.50
N VAL A 121 -4.89 -1.85 -6.91
CA VAL A 121 -6.28 -2.32 -6.76
C VAL A 121 -6.27 -3.57 -5.89
N LEU A 122 -6.75 -3.42 -4.66
CA LEU A 122 -6.89 -4.50 -3.70
C LEU A 122 -8.27 -5.13 -3.84
N LYS A 123 -8.32 -6.39 -4.25
CA LYS A 123 -9.57 -7.14 -4.47
C LYS A 123 -9.67 -8.38 -3.60
N ASP A 124 -8.56 -8.82 -3.02
CA ASP A 124 -8.53 -9.99 -2.16
C ASP A 124 -9.00 -9.66 -0.76
N PRO A 125 -9.80 -10.54 -0.14
CA PRO A 125 -10.26 -10.33 1.24
C PRO A 125 -9.13 -10.12 2.24
N ALA A 126 -7.99 -10.78 2.05
CA ALA A 126 -6.83 -10.60 2.92
C ALA A 126 -6.29 -9.16 2.88
N SER A 127 -6.12 -8.61 1.67
CA SER A 127 -5.62 -7.25 1.46
C SER A 127 -6.63 -6.17 1.89
N THR A 128 -7.93 -6.44 1.76
CA THR A 128 -8.98 -5.45 2.08
C THR A 128 -9.42 -5.46 3.53
N THR A 129 -9.03 -6.47 4.33
CA THR A 129 -9.43 -6.62 5.75
C THR A 129 -9.09 -5.40 6.59
N MET A 130 -7.96 -4.75 6.35
CA MET A 130 -7.53 -3.55 7.08
C MET A 130 -8.48 -2.35 6.90
N TYR A 131 -9.29 -2.35 5.83
CA TYR A 131 -10.29 -1.32 5.55
C TYR A 131 -11.68 -1.66 6.06
N GLY A 132 -11.85 -2.85 6.68
CA GLY A 132 -13.11 -3.34 7.25
C GLY A 132 -14.23 -3.43 6.23
N VAL A 133 -15.47 -3.20 6.68
CA VAL A 133 -16.66 -3.26 5.80
C VAL A 133 -16.62 -2.27 4.63
N ARG A 134 -15.84 -1.19 4.74
CA ARG A 134 -15.69 -0.22 3.66
C ARG A 134 -14.88 -0.75 2.50
N GLY A 135 -13.99 -1.71 2.74
CA GLY A 135 -13.20 -2.40 1.72
C GLY A 135 -13.91 -3.59 1.06
N ALA A 136 -15.16 -3.89 1.44
CA ALA A 136 -15.89 -5.07 0.94
C ALA A 136 -16.07 -5.11 -0.59
N ASN A 137 -16.07 -3.96 -1.25
CA ASN A 137 -16.16 -3.83 -2.71
C ASN A 137 -14.79 -3.67 -3.38
N GLY A 138 -13.71 -3.95 -2.65
CA GLY A 138 -12.34 -3.69 -3.04
C GLY A 138 -11.89 -2.28 -2.68
N VAL A 139 -10.60 -2.05 -2.80
CA VAL A 139 -9.96 -0.78 -2.45
C VAL A 139 -9.06 -0.36 -3.61
N ILE A 140 -9.12 0.90 -3.98
CA ILE A 140 -8.18 1.53 -4.92
C ILE A 140 -7.29 2.45 -4.10
N VAL A 141 -6.02 2.09 -4.00
CA VAL A 141 -5.01 2.87 -3.28
C VAL A 141 -4.23 3.71 -4.28
N ILE A 142 -4.18 5.01 -4.04
CA ILE A 142 -3.48 5.98 -4.87
C ILE A 142 -2.39 6.59 -4.01
N THR A 143 -1.17 6.50 -4.46
CA THR A 143 -0.01 7.16 -3.83
C THR A 143 0.43 8.30 -4.72
N THR A 144 0.62 9.49 -4.16
CA THR A 144 1.09 10.65 -4.89
C THR A 144 2.59 10.85 -4.72
N LYS A 145 3.23 11.46 -5.72
CA LYS A 145 4.64 11.87 -5.66
C LYS A 145 4.80 12.96 -4.59
N ARG A 146 5.84 12.86 -3.78
CA ARG A 146 6.22 13.87 -2.77
C ARG A 146 7.36 14.72 -3.26
#